data_8fb0cddfd2cac2dcb78bf6fd90c4d78d
#
_entry.id   8fb0cddfd2cac2dcb78bf6fd90c4d78d
#
_cell.length_a   1.000
_cell.length_b   1.000
_cell.length_c   1.000
_cell.angle_alpha   90.00
_cell.angle_beta   90.00
_cell.angle_gamma   90.00
#
_symmetry.space_group_name_H-M   'P 1'
#
loop_
_entity.id
_entity.type
_entity.pdbx_description
1 polymer ?
#
loop_
_entity_poly.entity_id
_entity_poly.type
_entity_poly.pdbx_seq_one_letter_code
_entity_poly.pdbx_strand_id
1 'polypeptide(L)'
;MKSPEHPIFLESVEYIRSQIGFTGLTSIQQAVLERIIHSSGDLNMQSHLRFSSNACEDAINALKNGANILTDTYMAEAAVSSVSKRTLNSNVKCILEMAPEFIDSLTKTRSAIGMQKMWLDMEKKEEFLAGPVVVIGSAP
;
A
#
# COMPACT_ATOMS: atom_id res chain seq x y z
N MET A 1 -19.69 -5.52 7.04
CA MET A 1 -20.34 -4.19 7.14
C MET A 1 -19.25 -3.14 7.09
N LYS A 2 -19.28 -2.22 6.10
CA LYS A 2 -18.37 -1.05 6.13
C LYS A 2 -18.78 -0.19 7.34
N SER A 3 -17.81 0.12 8.22
CA SER A 3 -18.01 1.20 9.18
C SER A 3 -18.32 2.48 8.39
N PRO A 4 -19.35 3.25 8.75
CA PRO A 4 -19.64 4.50 8.05
C PRO A 4 -18.40 5.40 8.14
N GLU A 5 -18.05 6.03 7.03
CA GLU A 5 -16.95 7.00 6.97
C GLU A 5 -17.25 8.16 7.92
N HIS A 6 -16.21 8.68 8.58
CA HIS A 6 -16.39 9.78 9.52
C HIS A 6 -16.87 11.04 8.78
N PRO A 7 -17.84 11.83 9.30
CA PRO A 7 -18.36 13.02 8.63
C PRO A 7 -17.28 14.00 8.16
N ILE A 8 -16.26 14.24 8.99
CA ILE A 8 -15.11 15.12 8.64
C ILE A 8 -14.39 14.61 7.38
N PHE A 9 -14.26 13.29 7.20
CA PHE A 9 -13.65 12.73 6.00
C PHE A 9 -14.53 13.01 4.76
N LEU A 10 -15.85 12.85 4.89
CA LEU A 10 -16.78 13.12 3.78
C LEU A 10 -16.75 14.59 3.36
N GLU A 11 -16.76 15.52 4.31
CA GLU A 11 -16.63 16.96 4.04
C GLU A 11 -15.29 17.28 3.36
N SER A 12 -14.20 16.67 3.81
CA SER A 12 -12.89 16.83 3.18
C SER A 12 -12.88 16.31 1.74
N VAL A 13 -13.49 15.18 1.48
CA VAL A 13 -13.59 14.60 0.12
C VAL A 13 -14.42 15.53 -0.80
N GLU A 14 -15.53 16.09 -0.32
CA GLU A 14 -16.33 17.04 -1.09
C GLU A 14 -15.52 18.30 -1.42
N TYR A 15 -14.80 18.84 -0.46
CA TYR A 15 -13.88 19.97 -0.69
C TYR A 15 -12.82 19.62 -1.73
N ILE A 16 -12.13 18.49 -1.59
CA ILE A 16 -11.10 18.01 -2.52
C ILE A 16 -11.68 17.94 -3.95
N ARG A 17 -12.84 17.30 -4.11
CA ARG A 17 -13.51 17.20 -5.42
C ARG A 17 -13.80 18.56 -6.06
N SER A 18 -14.22 19.54 -5.26
CA SER A 18 -14.47 20.89 -5.74
C SER A 18 -13.21 21.58 -6.25
N GLN A 19 -12.04 21.22 -5.73
CA GLN A 19 -10.75 21.85 -6.08
C GLN A 19 -10.06 21.15 -7.27
N ILE A 20 -10.09 19.81 -7.34
CA ILE A 20 -9.35 19.06 -8.37
C ILE A 20 -10.13 18.94 -9.70
N GLY A 21 -11.45 19.14 -9.69
CA GLY A 21 -12.29 19.04 -10.89
C GLY A 21 -12.31 17.65 -11.51
N PHE A 22 -12.48 17.59 -12.84
CA PHE A 22 -12.51 16.34 -13.58
C PHE A 22 -11.12 15.73 -13.76
N THR A 23 -10.92 14.50 -13.31
CA THR A 23 -9.60 13.85 -13.31
C THR A 23 -9.43 12.79 -14.41
N GLY A 24 -10.51 12.30 -15.00
CA GLY A 24 -10.50 11.17 -15.95
C GLY A 24 -10.19 9.81 -15.32
N LEU A 25 -10.06 9.74 -14.00
CA LEU A 25 -9.80 8.50 -13.26
C LEU A 25 -11.07 7.64 -13.11
N THR A 26 -10.90 6.33 -12.94
CA THR A 26 -12.00 5.44 -12.54
C THR A 26 -12.45 5.78 -11.12
N SER A 27 -13.64 5.35 -10.71
CA SER A 27 -14.17 5.60 -9.36
C SER A 27 -13.25 5.10 -8.25
N ILE A 28 -12.56 3.97 -8.47
CA ILE A 28 -11.64 3.37 -7.51
C ILE A 28 -10.35 4.21 -7.44
N GLN A 29 -9.78 4.57 -8.58
CA GLN A 29 -8.60 5.43 -8.66
C GLN A 29 -8.86 6.81 -8.05
N GLN A 30 -10.04 7.37 -8.31
CA GLN A 30 -10.49 8.62 -7.71
C GLN A 30 -10.52 8.52 -6.18
N ALA A 31 -11.07 7.44 -5.63
CA ALA A 31 -11.09 7.22 -4.18
C ALA A 31 -9.67 7.11 -3.58
N VAL A 32 -8.72 6.52 -4.29
CA VAL A 32 -7.30 6.48 -3.88
C VAL A 32 -6.70 7.88 -3.87
N LEU A 33 -6.90 8.66 -4.94
CA LEU A 33 -6.41 10.06 -5.03
C LEU A 33 -6.97 10.92 -3.89
N GLU A 34 -8.27 10.85 -3.63
CA GLU A 34 -8.94 11.60 -2.56
C GLU A 34 -8.36 11.29 -1.18
N ARG A 35 -8.06 10.02 -0.90
CA ARG A 35 -7.41 9.63 0.35
C ARG A 35 -5.96 10.11 0.45
N ILE A 36 -5.21 10.09 -0.63
CA ILE A 36 -3.84 10.60 -0.67
C ILE A 36 -3.85 12.11 -0.41
N ILE A 37 -4.70 12.87 -1.11
CA ILE A 37 -4.83 14.33 -0.91
C ILE A 37 -5.30 14.63 0.53
N HIS A 38 -6.31 13.92 1.03
CA HIS A 38 -6.78 14.10 2.41
C HIS A 38 -5.66 13.90 3.43
N SER A 39 -4.81 12.89 3.23
CA SER A 39 -3.72 12.57 4.15
C SER A 39 -2.53 13.51 4.06
N SER A 40 -2.21 14.00 2.86
CA SER A 40 -1.05 14.88 2.61
C SER A 40 -1.39 16.37 2.75
N GLY A 41 -2.65 16.74 2.56
CA GLY A 41 -3.07 18.16 2.43
C GLY A 41 -2.62 18.80 1.12
N ASP A 42 -2.10 18.02 0.15
CA ASP A 42 -1.51 18.54 -1.08
C ASP A 42 -2.35 18.16 -2.31
N LEU A 43 -3.02 19.15 -2.91
CA LEU A 43 -3.81 18.97 -4.14
C LEU A 43 -2.95 18.60 -5.35
N ASN A 44 -1.65 18.92 -5.35
CA ASN A 44 -0.74 18.60 -6.45
C ASN A 44 -0.47 17.08 -6.57
N MET A 45 -0.83 16.28 -5.58
CA MET A 45 -0.72 14.82 -5.64
C MET A 45 -1.39 14.23 -6.87
N GLN A 46 -2.42 14.88 -7.42
CA GLN A 46 -3.05 14.48 -8.68
C GLN A 46 -2.04 14.38 -9.84
N SER A 47 -1.10 15.30 -9.94
CA SER A 47 -0.10 15.31 -11.01
C SER A 47 0.98 14.23 -10.86
N HIS A 48 1.19 13.74 -9.65
CA HIS A 48 2.23 12.76 -9.31
C HIS A 48 1.73 11.32 -9.29
N LEU A 49 0.41 11.13 -9.16
CA LEU A 49 -0.16 9.78 -9.08
C LEU A 49 -0.13 9.08 -10.44
N ARG A 50 0.26 7.83 -10.42
CA ARG A 50 0.30 6.95 -11.60
C ARG A 50 -0.31 5.60 -11.26
N PHE A 51 -1.12 5.09 -12.16
CA PHE A 51 -1.72 3.77 -12.07
C PHE A 51 -1.31 2.93 -13.27
N SER A 52 -0.90 1.70 -13.05
CA SER A 52 -0.89 0.69 -14.11
C SER A 52 -2.31 0.20 -14.40
N SER A 53 -2.49 -0.42 -15.55
CA SER A 53 -3.79 -0.98 -15.94
C SER A 53 -4.28 -1.97 -14.88
N ASN A 54 -5.53 -1.83 -14.46
CA ASN A 54 -6.22 -2.67 -13.47
C ASN A 54 -5.58 -2.75 -12.08
N ALA A 55 -4.58 -1.91 -11.77
CA ALA A 55 -3.83 -1.99 -10.51
C ALA A 55 -4.70 -1.98 -9.25
N CYS A 56 -5.73 -1.13 -9.23
CA CYS A 56 -6.62 -1.03 -8.08
C CYS A 56 -7.53 -2.26 -7.93
N GLU A 57 -8.05 -2.74 -9.04
CA GLU A 57 -8.91 -3.92 -9.11
C GLU A 57 -8.14 -5.19 -8.72
N ASP A 58 -6.93 -5.36 -9.26
CA ASP A 58 -6.06 -6.49 -8.96
C ASP A 58 -5.64 -6.48 -7.49
N ALA A 59 -5.29 -5.31 -6.93
CA ALA A 59 -4.97 -5.19 -5.52
C ALA A 59 -6.17 -5.52 -4.60
N ILE A 60 -7.37 -5.06 -4.95
CA ILE A 60 -8.60 -5.38 -4.21
C ILE A 60 -8.87 -6.89 -4.25
N ASN A 61 -8.72 -7.51 -5.42
CA ASN A 61 -8.95 -8.95 -5.58
C ASN A 61 -7.92 -9.76 -4.81
N ALA A 62 -6.63 -9.40 -4.89
CA ALA A 62 -5.57 -10.06 -4.14
C ALA A 62 -5.85 -10.00 -2.63
N LEU A 63 -6.14 -8.81 -2.09
CA LEU A 63 -6.44 -8.62 -0.67
C LEU A 63 -7.69 -9.38 -0.21
N LYS A 64 -8.77 -9.40 -1.03
CA LYS A 64 -9.97 -10.19 -0.73
C LYS A 64 -9.71 -11.69 -0.70
N ASN A 65 -8.74 -12.16 -1.48
CA ASN A 65 -8.31 -13.56 -1.52
C ASN A 65 -7.22 -13.89 -0.49
N GLY A 66 -6.98 -13.00 0.47
CA GLY A 66 -6.06 -13.27 1.60
C GLY A 66 -4.59 -13.02 1.29
N ALA A 67 -4.27 -12.20 0.27
CA ALA A 67 -2.90 -11.85 -0.05
C ALA A 67 -2.17 -11.29 1.19
N ASN A 68 -0.91 -11.69 1.37
CA ASN A 68 -0.01 -11.06 2.33
C ASN A 68 0.31 -9.64 1.90
N ILE A 69 0.50 -8.74 2.86
CA ILE A 69 1.00 -7.39 2.62
C ILE A 69 2.46 -7.35 3.07
N LEU A 70 3.37 -7.02 2.15
CA LEU A 70 4.78 -6.83 2.44
C LEU A 70 5.10 -5.35 2.52
N THR A 71 5.84 -4.95 3.54
CA THR A 71 6.28 -3.55 3.71
C THR A 71 7.80 -3.48 3.74
N ASP A 72 8.37 -2.40 3.25
CA ASP A 72 9.81 -2.17 3.21
C ASP A 72 10.38 -1.62 4.51
N THR A 73 9.53 -1.07 5.38
CA THR A 73 9.91 -0.48 6.67
C THR A 73 8.93 -0.87 7.77
N TYR A 74 9.39 -0.91 9.02
CA TYR A 74 8.54 -1.11 10.20
C TYR A 74 7.51 0.02 10.38
N MET A 75 7.82 1.23 9.93
CA MET A 75 6.88 2.35 9.98
C MET A 75 5.70 2.11 9.03
N ALA A 76 5.97 1.66 7.80
CA ALA A 76 4.91 1.29 6.85
C ALA A 76 4.10 0.10 7.36
N GLU A 77 4.74 -0.91 7.96
CA GLU A 77 4.07 -2.03 8.60
C GLU A 77 3.10 -1.58 9.70
N ALA A 78 3.55 -0.72 10.61
CA ALA A 78 2.71 -0.21 11.70
C ALA A 78 1.48 0.54 11.17
N ALA A 79 1.66 1.37 10.14
CA ALA A 79 0.58 2.11 9.50
C ALA A 79 -0.46 1.18 8.84
N VAL A 80 0.01 0.21 8.08
CA VAL A 80 -0.86 -0.72 7.33
C VAL A 80 -1.54 -1.74 8.24
N SER A 81 -0.85 -2.24 9.26
CA SER A 81 -1.37 -3.27 10.18
C SER A 81 -2.66 -2.83 10.89
N SER A 82 -2.74 -1.56 11.27
CA SER A 82 -3.94 -1.01 11.91
C SER A 82 -5.16 -1.06 10.99
N VAL A 83 -4.99 -0.74 9.71
CA VAL A 83 -6.07 -0.78 8.70
C VAL A 83 -6.41 -2.23 8.35
N SER A 84 -5.39 -3.07 8.10
CA SER A 84 -5.58 -4.47 7.75
C SER A 84 -6.43 -5.21 8.78
N LYS A 85 -6.11 -5.10 10.07
CA LYS A 85 -6.87 -5.74 11.17
C LYS A 85 -8.33 -5.36 11.21
N ARG A 86 -8.67 -4.12 10.82
CA ARG A 86 -10.06 -3.62 10.83
C ARG A 86 -10.84 -3.93 9.57
N THR A 87 -10.17 -4.35 8.50
CA THR A 87 -10.80 -4.55 7.19
C THR A 87 -10.75 -6.02 6.75
N LEU A 88 -9.71 -6.41 6.10
CA LEU A 88 -9.56 -7.72 5.46
C LEU A 88 -8.78 -8.73 6.31
N ASN A 89 -8.19 -8.28 7.41
CA ASN A 89 -7.33 -9.09 8.29
C ASN A 89 -6.19 -9.80 7.54
N SER A 90 -5.67 -9.15 6.49
CA SER A 90 -4.50 -9.64 5.76
C SER A 90 -3.27 -9.64 6.66
N ASN A 91 -2.42 -10.66 6.50
CA ASN A 91 -1.17 -10.74 7.23
C ASN A 91 -0.18 -9.69 6.69
N VAL A 92 0.38 -8.86 7.57
CA VAL A 92 1.35 -7.83 7.24
C VAL A 92 2.72 -8.25 7.74
N LYS A 93 3.73 -8.22 6.87
CA LYS A 93 5.12 -8.61 7.17
C LYS A 93 6.07 -7.51 6.71
N CYS A 94 7.03 -7.13 7.56
CA CYS A 94 8.12 -6.24 7.15
C CYS A 94 9.28 -7.05 6.57
N ILE A 95 9.75 -6.68 5.38
CA ILE A 95 10.89 -7.38 4.74
C ILE A 95 12.18 -7.26 5.55
N LEU A 96 12.29 -6.27 6.43
CA LEU A 96 13.46 -6.10 7.30
C LEU A 96 13.61 -7.21 8.34
N GLU A 97 12.56 -8.00 8.61
CA GLU A 97 12.66 -9.22 9.43
C GLU A 97 13.62 -10.25 8.85
N MET A 98 13.73 -10.28 7.51
CA MET A 98 14.63 -11.18 6.78
C MET A 98 15.96 -10.49 6.39
N ALA A 99 16.11 -9.20 6.68
CA ALA A 99 17.32 -8.46 6.35
C ALA A 99 18.45 -8.80 7.32
N PRO A 100 19.72 -8.82 6.86
CA PRO A 100 20.85 -8.97 7.75
C PRO A 100 20.98 -7.74 8.66
N GLU A 101 21.51 -7.93 9.86
CA GLU A 101 21.76 -6.84 10.80
C GLU A 101 22.78 -5.84 10.23
N PHE A 102 23.85 -6.37 9.63
CA PHE A 102 24.90 -5.59 8.96
C PHE A 102 25.03 -5.98 7.48
N ILE A 103 25.42 -5.03 6.65
CA ILE A 103 25.67 -5.23 5.23
C ILE A 103 27.16 -5.03 4.96
N ASP A 104 27.80 -6.06 4.47
CA ASP A 104 29.15 -5.99 3.90
C ASP A 104 29.08 -5.90 2.36
N SER A 105 28.31 -4.93 1.87
CA SER A 105 28.10 -4.75 0.44
C SER A 105 27.90 -3.29 0.09
N LEU A 106 28.66 -2.80 -0.84
CA LEU A 106 28.54 -1.45 -1.41
C LEU A 106 27.39 -1.34 -2.44
N THR A 107 26.79 -2.47 -2.82
CA THR A 107 25.87 -2.53 -3.98
C THR A 107 24.42 -2.87 -3.62
N LYS A 108 24.15 -3.37 -2.41
CA LYS A 108 22.80 -3.78 -2.00
C LYS A 108 22.41 -3.14 -0.67
N THR A 109 21.17 -2.68 -0.59
CA THR A 109 20.59 -2.18 0.67
C THR A 109 20.04 -3.32 1.53
N ARG A 110 19.86 -3.08 2.83
CA ARG A 110 19.19 -4.04 3.72
C ARG A 110 17.79 -4.41 3.21
N SER A 111 17.03 -3.42 2.75
CA SER A 111 15.69 -3.64 2.21
C SER A 111 15.71 -4.53 0.96
N ALA A 112 16.67 -4.32 0.05
CA ALA A 112 16.80 -5.17 -1.14
C ALA A 112 17.11 -6.63 -0.78
N ILE A 113 18.01 -6.87 0.19
CA ILE A 113 18.33 -8.22 0.66
C ILE A 113 17.14 -8.84 1.39
N GLY A 114 16.47 -8.06 2.24
CA GLY A 114 15.28 -8.50 2.95
C GLY A 114 14.15 -8.90 2.01
N MET A 115 13.88 -8.07 0.99
CA MET A 115 12.88 -8.37 -0.02
C MET A 115 13.19 -9.67 -0.78
N GLN A 116 14.44 -9.83 -1.23
CA GLN A 116 14.84 -11.05 -1.93
C GLN A 116 14.66 -12.31 -1.08
N LYS A 117 15.05 -12.25 0.20
CA LYS A 117 14.90 -13.38 1.11
C LYS A 117 13.44 -13.67 1.44
N MET A 118 12.63 -12.65 1.71
CA MET A 118 11.21 -12.79 1.98
C MET A 118 10.49 -13.41 0.79
N TRP A 119 10.80 -12.94 -0.41
CA TRP A 119 10.24 -13.49 -1.63
C TRP A 119 10.52 -14.99 -1.79
N LEU A 120 11.80 -15.39 -1.65
CA LEU A 120 12.22 -16.78 -1.75
C LEU A 120 11.59 -17.67 -0.64
N ASP A 121 11.39 -17.14 0.57
CA ASP A 121 10.72 -17.85 1.65
C ASP A 121 9.24 -18.10 1.35
N MET A 122 8.54 -17.07 0.85
CA MET A 122 7.14 -17.20 0.43
C MET A 122 6.97 -18.16 -0.74
N GLU A 123 7.89 -18.14 -1.70
CA GLU A 123 7.90 -19.07 -2.84
C GLU A 123 8.01 -20.53 -2.39
N LYS A 124 8.90 -20.82 -1.43
CA LYS A 124 9.06 -22.15 -0.84
C LYS A 124 7.83 -22.63 -0.06
N LYS A 125 7.08 -21.70 0.52
CA LYS A 125 5.88 -21.98 1.32
C LYS A 125 4.60 -22.00 0.48
N GLU A 126 4.70 -21.81 -0.84
CA GLU A 126 3.55 -21.69 -1.74
C GLU A 126 2.54 -20.60 -1.33
N GLU A 127 3.03 -19.55 -0.65
CA GLU A 127 2.20 -18.43 -0.17
C GLU A 127 1.80 -17.43 -1.26
N PHE A 128 2.01 -17.75 -2.54
CA PHE A 128 1.73 -16.88 -3.69
C PHE A 128 0.37 -17.08 -4.35
N LEU A 129 -0.52 -17.90 -3.81
CA LEU A 129 -1.82 -18.20 -4.43
C LEU A 129 -2.64 -16.95 -4.77
N ALA A 130 -2.49 -15.86 -4.01
CA ALA A 130 -3.15 -14.57 -4.28
C ALA A 130 -2.17 -13.46 -4.72
N GLY A 131 -0.86 -13.75 -4.79
CA GLY A 131 0.19 -12.73 -4.96
C GLY A 131 0.26 -11.74 -3.78
N PRO A 132 1.45 -11.30 -3.34
CA PRO A 132 1.56 -10.30 -2.28
C PRO A 132 1.22 -8.89 -2.79
N VAL A 133 0.67 -8.07 -1.91
CA VAL A 133 0.60 -6.62 -2.10
C VAL A 133 1.81 -5.99 -1.43
N VAL A 134 2.61 -5.25 -2.20
CA VAL A 134 3.84 -4.64 -1.68
C VAL A 134 3.61 -3.15 -1.44
N VAL A 135 3.95 -2.68 -0.25
CA VAL A 135 3.87 -1.28 0.17
C VAL A 135 5.28 -0.75 0.41
N ILE A 136 5.69 0.22 -0.40
CA ILE A 136 6.99 0.87 -0.29
C ILE A 136 6.80 2.24 0.36
N GLY A 137 7.30 2.40 1.58
CA GLY A 137 7.17 3.62 2.38
C GLY A 137 8.45 4.44 2.46
N SER A 138 9.58 3.91 2.00
CA SER A 138 10.84 4.63 1.91
C SER A 138 11.07 5.20 0.51
N ALA A 139 11.79 6.31 0.43
CA ALA A 139 12.28 6.78 -0.85
C ALA A 139 13.31 5.79 -1.42
N PRO A 140 13.31 5.55 -2.73
CA PRO A 140 14.29 4.68 -3.39
C PRO A 140 15.70 5.30 -3.38
#